data_f8dc806f253dbd1ab5696216801591c9
#
_entry.id   f8dc806f253dbd1ab5696216801591c9
#
_cell.length_a   1.000
_cell.length_b   1.000
_cell.length_c   1.000
_cell.angle_alpha   90.00
_cell.angle_beta   90.00
_cell.angle_gamma   90.00
#
_symmetry.space_group_name_H-M   'P 1'
#
loop_
_entity.id
_entity.type
_entity.pdbx_description
1 polymer ?
#
loop_
_entity_poly.entity_id
_entity_poly.type
_entity_poly.pdbx_seq_one_letter_code
_entity_poly.pdbx_strand_id
1 'polypeptide(L)'
;MFYQYFPYDNESFESSQVKIFSEDGYTFNNLEDKKIIIKPIMDEKLGHRTHTRDPKVWKYKDRYTLILGSKFIESGSDKFTGEVLFYTSEDGENWSYKNRYYDKKIGDMWECPDLFEVDNEYILIMSPEHLISDGNNYTNNTVYSIVGFDEESCDMKIDDEVMILDEGLDLYAAQTNIDKYGNRILIGWMRMPSKPSNEEWIGMMTLPRKITVRKNQVYFSIPDYIDDKFNKKIDIGKFDINNPCKINVTLKSGISALLGITEPAVFGVNLKLKYPFVGALIGSAVGSAYATFMKVLSLSQGPAGLPGVIVIRPKSMVQYMVTMVITFVTATVATILLYTVFQKKENSTN
;
A
#
# COMPACT_ATOMS: atom_id res chain seq x y z
N MET A 1 4.35 0.81 25.02
CA MET A 1 4.31 1.39 23.66
C MET A 1 5.64 2.07 23.38
N PHE A 2 6.20 1.85 22.19
CA PHE A 2 7.46 2.46 21.73
C PHE A 2 7.13 3.34 20.53
N TYR A 3 7.75 4.50 20.43
CA TYR A 3 7.58 5.40 19.30
C TYR A 3 8.80 6.29 19.12
N GLN A 4 8.91 6.88 17.96
CA GLN A 4 9.89 7.88 17.64
C GLN A 4 9.51 9.24 18.24
N TYR A 5 10.49 9.95 18.74
CA TYR A 5 10.32 11.29 19.28
C TYR A 5 11.27 12.28 18.62
N PHE A 6 10.71 13.37 18.13
CA PHE A 6 11.46 14.53 17.65
C PHE A 6 11.29 15.66 18.66
N PRO A 7 12.37 16.14 19.32
CA PRO A 7 12.27 17.34 20.13
C PRO A 7 12.01 18.56 19.25
N TYR A 8 11.11 19.43 19.70
CA TYR A 8 10.68 20.64 19.01
C TYR A 8 11.63 21.84 19.24
N ASP A 9 12.90 21.67 19.44
CA ASP A 9 13.82 22.79 19.48
C ASP A 9 14.50 22.96 18.11
N ASN A 10 14.54 24.19 17.70
CA ASN A 10 14.65 24.70 16.32
C ASN A 10 15.96 24.38 15.56
N GLU A 11 16.86 23.53 16.02
CA GLU A 11 18.18 23.42 15.40
C GLU A 11 18.69 22.01 15.06
N SER A 12 18.04 20.94 15.54
CA SER A 12 18.43 19.58 15.13
C SER A 12 17.27 18.59 15.21
N PHE A 13 16.78 18.18 14.06
CA PHE A 13 15.83 17.07 13.97
C PHE A 13 16.55 15.75 14.29
N GLU A 14 16.72 15.44 15.56
CA GLU A 14 17.32 14.19 16.00
C GLU A 14 16.24 13.15 16.34
N SER A 15 16.48 11.92 15.93
CA SER A 15 15.54 10.82 16.10
C SER A 15 15.92 10.00 17.33
N SER A 16 15.06 10.00 18.35
CA SER A 16 15.19 9.16 19.55
C SER A 16 14.07 8.14 19.62
N GLN A 17 14.34 6.97 20.21
CA GLN A 17 13.28 6.01 20.51
C GLN A 17 12.85 6.17 21.95
N VAL A 18 11.54 6.19 22.17
CA VAL A 18 10.94 6.54 23.46
C VAL A 18 9.96 5.45 23.90
N LYS A 19 9.91 5.18 25.18
CA LYS A 19 8.95 4.28 25.82
C LYS A 19 7.97 5.04 26.70
N ILE A 20 6.69 4.67 26.58
CA ILE A 20 5.62 5.06 27.51
C ILE A 20 4.83 3.81 27.91
N PHE A 21 4.11 3.90 29.01
CA PHE A 21 3.27 2.84 29.52
C PHE A 21 1.79 3.22 29.47
N SER A 22 0.96 2.19 29.40
CA SER A 22 -0.48 2.26 29.64
C SER A 22 -0.90 1.01 30.40
N GLU A 23 -1.73 1.16 31.42
CA GLU A 23 -2.25 0.04 32.19
C GLU A 23 -3.38 -0.70 31.46
N ASP A 24 -4.19 0.02 30.70
CA ASP A 24 -5.38 -0.49 30.01
C ASP A 24 -5.18 -0.66 28.49
N GLY A 25 -4.05 -0.19 27.95
CA GLY A 25 -3.77 -0.17 26.52
C GLY A 25 -4.49 0.91 25.72
N TYR A 26 -5.34 1.71 26.34
CA TYR A 26 -6.14 2.77 25.70
C TYR A 26 -5.78 4.16 26.20
N THR A 27 -5.41 4.28 27.48
CA THR A 27 -5.15 5.57 28.13
C THR A 27 -3.66 5.78 28.29
N PHE A 28 -3.13 6.86 27.74
CA PHE A 28 -1.72 7.27 27.79
C PHE A 28 -1.62 8.68 28.38
N ASN A 29 -1.94 8.83 29.68
CA ASN A 29 -1.94 10.11 30.37
C ASN A 29 -0.57 10.52 30.94
N ASN A 30 0.39 9.61 30.87
CA ASN A 30 1.72 9.73 31.45
C ASN A 30 2.78 10.20 30.44
N LEU A 31 2.44 11.17 29.60
CA LEU A 31 3.39 11.72 28.63
C LEU A 31 4.62 12.36 29.28
N GLU A 32 4.50 12.74 30.56
CA GLU A 32 5.61 13.24 31.35
C GLU A 32 6.60 12.14 31.78
N ASP A 33 6.13 10.89 31.81
CA ASP A 33 6.95 9.71 32.15
C ASP A 33 7.68 9.10 30.94
N LYS A 34 7.75 9.82 29.84
CA LYS A 34 8.49 9.37 28.65
C LYS A 34 9.94 9.10 28.99
N LYS A 35 10.42 7.92 28.64
CA LYS A 35 11.84 7.56 28.73
C LYS A 35 12.44 7.39 27.37
N ILE A 36 13.53 8.12 27.08
CA ILE A 36 14.36 7.85 25.93
C ILE A 36 15.13 6.56 26.20
N ILE A 37 14.88 5.54 25.40
CA ILE A 37 15.51 4.22 25.50
C ILE A 37 16.67 4.05 24.51
N ILE A 38 16.60 4.70 23.34
CA ILE A 38 17.69 4.76 22.38
C ILE A 38 17.85 6.22 21.95
N LYS A 39 19.02 6.76 22.20
CA LYS A 39 19.41 8.12 21.81
C LYS A 39 19.65 8.19 20.30
N PRO A 40 19.71 9.41 19.72
CA PRO A 40 20.09 9.59 18.33
C PRO A 40 21.42 8.92 18.02
N ILE A 41 21.51 8.26 16.87
CA ILE A 41 22.73 7.62 16.42
C ILE A 41 23.64 8.70 15.84
N MET A 42 24.79 8.90 16.46
CA MET A 42 25.75 9.93 16.06
C MET A 42 26.82 9.38 15.10
N ASP A 43 26.97 8.07 15.01
CA ASP A 43 27.88 7.41 14.07
C ASP A 43 27.14 7.12 12.75
N GLU A 44 27.38 7.95 11.75
CA GLU A 44 26.76 7.85 10.41
C GLU A 44 27.10 6.53 9.66
N LYS A 45 28.10 5.79 10.13
CA LYS A 45 28.42 4.46 9.61
C LYS A 45 27.51 3.38 10.19
N LEU A 46 26.89 3.65 11.33
CA LEU A 46 25.97 2.72 12.00
C LEU A 46 24.51 3.03 11.73
N GLY A 47 24.16 4.28 11.49
CA GLY A 47 22.79 4.68 11.27
C GLY A 47 22.66 6.17 11.02
N HIS A 48 21.47 6.64 10.76
CA HIS A 48 21.23 8.05 10.45
C HIS A 48 20.64 8.80 11.64
N ARG A 49 21.22 9.94 11.98
CA ARG A 49 20.84 10.76 13.12
C ARG A 49 19.34 11.15 13.14
N THR A 50 18.77 11.45 11.97
CA THR A 50 17.36 11.92 11.82
C THR A 50 16.44 10.88 11.19
N HIS A 51 16.96 9.81 10.59
CA HIS A 51 16.19 8.83 9.85
C HIS A 51 16.25 7.41 10.46
N THR A 52 16.43 7.30 11.77
CA THR A 52 16.33 6.02 12.48
C THR A 52 15.02 6.01 13.25
N ARG A 53 14.06 5.13 12.88
CA ARG A 53 12.68 5.17 13.33
C ARG A 53 11.96 3.84 13.30
N ASP A 54 10.70 3.84 13.72
CA ASP A 54 9.73 2.76 13.63
C ASP A 54 10.14 1.51 14.41
N PRO A 55 10.29 1.63 15.74
CA PRO A 55 10.71 0.52 16.58
C PRO A 55 9.62 -0.55 16.68
N LYS A 56 10.00 -1.81 16.44
CA LYS A 56 9.19 -2.99 16.75
C LYS A 56 9.91 -3.81 17.81
N VAL A 57 9.17 -4.21 18.85
CA VAL A 57 9.73 -4.93 20.00
C VAL A 57 9.00 -6.26 20.17
N TRP A 58 9.76 -7.32 20.43
CA TRP A 58 9.22 -8.60 20.86
C TRP A 58 10.04 -9.16 22.02
N LYS A 59 9.49 -10.15 22.70
CA LYS A 59 10.18 -10.86 23.77
C LYS A 59 10.67 -12.21 23.26
N TYR A 60 11.94 -12.49 23.51
CA TYR A 60 12.54 -13.79 23.25
C TYR A 60 13.19 -14.31 24.55
N LYS A 61 12.68 -15.44 25.08
CA LYS A 61 13.08 -15.99 26.40
C LYS A 61 12.94 -14.89 27.48
N ASP A 62 14.03 -14.54 28.15
CA ASP A 62 14.06 -13.58 29.26
C ASP A 62 14.51 -12.17 28.81
N ARG A 63 14.69 -11.93 27.54
CA ARG A 63 15.09 -10.63 27.01
C ARG A 63 14.10 -10.07 26.01
N TYR A 64 14.23 -8.79 25.74
CA TYR A 64 13.54 -8.09 24.67
C TYR A 64 14.50 -7.87 23.49
N THR A 65 13.98 -8.02 22.29
CA THR A 65 14.66 -7.64 21.05
C THR A 65 13.87 -6.51 20.39
N LEU A 66 14.57 -5.56 19.82
CA LEU A 66 14.01 -4.41 19.12
C LEU A 66 14.66 -4.28 17.75
N ILE A 67 13.85 -4.14 16.70
CA ILE A 67 14.27 -3.81 15.33
C ILE A 67 13.91 -2.35 15.03
N LEU A 68 14.82 -1.63 14.37
CA LEU A 68 14.64 -0.26 13.91
C LEU A 68 14.93 -0.16 12.42
N GLY A 69 14.13 0.62 11.72
CA GLY A 69 14.47 1.08 10.37
C GLY A 69 15.48 2.22 10.41
N SER A 70 16.41 2.20 9.49
CA SER A 70 17.46 3.20 9.36
C SER A 70 18.03 3.25 7.94
N LYS A 71 19.00 4.15 7.76
CA LYS A 71 19.88 4.23 6.60
C LYS A 71 21.27 4.68 7.04
N PHE A 72 22.26 4.38 6.25
CA PHE A 72 23.64 4.79 6.49
C PHE A 72 24.38 5.10 5.19
N ILE A 73 25.54 5.71 5.29
CA ILE A 73 26.46 5.93 4.16
C ILE A 73 27.65 4.99 4.31
N GLU A 74 27.81 4.08 3.36
CA GLU A 74 28.98 3.22 3.33
C GLU A 74 30.24 4.02 3.01
N SER A 75 31.36 3.63 3.61
CA SER A 75 32.66 4.29 3.38
C SER A 75 33.00 4.31 1.89
N GLY A 76 33.20 5.50 1.33
CA GLY A 76 33.54 5.71 -0.08
C GLY A 76 32.32 5.81 -1.02
N SER A 77 31.10 5.83 -0.48
CA SER A 77 29.86 6.09 -1.21
C SER A 77 29.32 7.48 -0.88
N ASP A 78 28.60 8.07 -1.81
CA ASP A 78 27.79 9.29 -1.64
C ASP A 78 26.28 8.96 -1.55
N LYS A 79 25.93 7.67 -1.57
CA LYS A 79 24.53 7.19 -1.56
C LYS A 79 24.21 6.54 -0.23
N PHE A 80 22.97 6.75 0.19
CA PHE A 80 22.40 6.03 1.31
C PHE A 80 22.08 4.58 0.95
N THR A 81 22.17 3.72 1.94
CA THR A 81 21.73 2.32 1.89
C THR A 81 20.77 2.09 3.05
N GLY A 82 19.60 1.53 2.77
CA GLY A 82 18.64 1.16 3.78
C GLY A 82 19.13 0.00 4.63
N GLU A 83 18.77 0.01 5.91
CA GLU A 83 19.14 -1.02 6.88
C GLU A 83 18.09 -1.20 7.97
N VAL A 84 18.19 -2.30 8.68
CA VAL A 84 17.61 -2.48 10.00
C VAL A 84 18.70 -2.64 11.05
N LEU A 85 18.45 -2.08 12.23
CA LEU A 85 19.29 -2.17 13.40
C LEU A 85 18.59 -3.01 14.48
N PHE A 86 19.34 -3.89 15.11
CA PHE A 86 18.86 -4.71 16.22
C PHE A 86 19.45 -4.25 17.53
N TYR A 87 18.59 -4.11 18.53
CA TYR A 87 18.96 -3.84 19.91
C TYR A 87 18.34 -4.90 20.82
N THR A 88 19.00 -5.17 21.94
CA THR A 88 18.51 -6.11 22.95
C THR A 88 18.51 -5.47 24.34
N SER A 89 17.59 -5.92 25.19
CA SER A 89 17.45 -5.47 26.57
C SER A 89 16.90 -6.60 27.46
N GLU A 90 17.42 -6.72 28.67
CA GLU A 90 16.89 -7.68 29.68
C GLU A 90 15.70 -7.09 30.43
N ASP A 91 15.64 -5.79 30.59
CA ASP A 91 14.66 -5.08 31.43
C ASP A 91 13.67 -4.20 30.65
N GLY A 92 13.89 -4.05 29.33
CA GLY A 92 13.11 -3.15 28.47
C GLY A 92 13.36 -1.67 28.74
N GLU A 93 14.40 -1.34 29.54
CA GLU A 93 14.82 0.02 29.87
C GLU A 93 16.18 0.34 29.28
N ASN A 94 17.13 -0.58 29.47
CA ASN A 94 18.52 -0.45 29.04
C ASN A 94 18.74 -1.25 27.77
N TRP A 95 18.95 -0.56 26.66
CA TRP A 95 19.09 -1.17 25.34
C TRP A 95 20.52 -1.10 24.84
N SER A 96 21.01 -2.22 24.33
CA SER A 96 22.33 -2.33 23.72
C SER A 96 22.21 -2.71 22.25
N TYR A 97 22.97 -2.03 21.40
CA TYR A 97 23.12 -2.41 20.00
C TYR A 97 23.64 -3.84 19.91
N LYS A 98 23.04 -4.65 19.05
CA LYS A 98 23.39 -6.06 18.90
C LYS A 98 23.93 -6.35 17.51
N ASN A 99 23.19 -6.01 16.46
CA ASN A 99 23.53 -6.33 15.08
C ASN A 99 22.79 -5.41 14.10
N ARG A 100 23.09 -5.54 12.81
CA ARG A 100 22.35 -4.91 11.72
C ARG A 100 22.30 -5.78 10.49
N TYR A 101 21.34 -5.51 9.62
CA TYR A 101 21.29 -6.05 8.28
C TYR A 101 20.99 -4.95 7.26
N TYR A 102 21.60 -5.01 6.09
CA TYR A 102 21.38 -4.09 4.98
C TYR A 102 21.56 -4.78 3.62
N ASP A 103 20.88 -4.25 2.61
CA ASP A 103 21.07 -4.65 1.22
C ASP A 103 20.92 -3.44 0.31
N LYS A 104 21.94 -3.17 -0.51
CA LYS A 104 21.99 -2.03 -1.45
C LYS A 104 20.91 -2.09 -2.54
N LYS A 105 20.31 -3.25 -2.76
CA LYS A 105 19.29 -3.45 -3.79
C LYS A 105 17.88 -3.07 -3.31
N ILE A 106 17.69 -2.89 -2.00
CA ILE A 106 16.38 -2.72 -1.39
C ILE A 106 16.17 -1.28 -0.93
N GLY A 107 16.29 -0.30 -1.85
CA GLY A 107 16.08 1.11 -1.50
C GLY A 107 17.13 1.70 -0.59
N ASP A 108 16.94 2.95 -0.23
CA ASP A 108 17.92 3.76 0.51
C ASP A 108 17.53 4.11 1.96
N MET A 109 16.32 3.77 2.37
CA MET A 109 15.79 3.88 3.74
C MET A 109 14.74 2.78 3.96
N TRP A 110 14.82 2.07 5.09
CA TRP A 110 13.82 1.05 5.43
C TRP A 110 12.93 1.52 6.56
N GLU A 111 11.67 1.76 6.23
CA GLU A 111 10.65 2.20 7.18
C GLU A 111 9.80 1.03 7.67
N CYS A 112 9.23 1.19 8.85
CA CYS A 112 8.26 0.28 9.44
C CYS A 112 8.67 -1.20 9.43
N PRO A 113 9.92 -1.56 9.81
CA PRO A 113 10.32 -2.95 9.83
C PRO A 113 9.50 -3.73 10.86
N ASP A 114 9.04 -4.91 10.46
CA ASP A 114 8.31 -5.86 11.30
C ASP A 114 8.85 -7.26 11.06
N LEU A 115 9.60 -7.79 12.03
CA LEU A 115 10.16 -9.13 12.00
C LEU A 115 9.40 -10.02 12.99
N PHE A 116 8.91 -11.15 12.52
CA PHE A 116 8.11 -12.07 13.33
C PHE A 116 8.17 -13.50 12.79
N GLU A 117 7.90 -14.45 13.68
CA GLU A 117 7.73 -15.84 13.33
C GLU A 117 6.26 -16.19 13.10
N VAL A 118 5.97 -16.95 12.05
CA VAL A 118 4.69 -17.58 11.77
C VAL A 118 4.90 -18.90 11.01
N ASP A 119 4.21 -19.96 11.43
CA ASP A 119 4.31 -21.30 10.85
C ASP A 119 5.78 -21.84 10.80
N ASN A 120 6.62 -21.51 11.79
CA ASN A 120 8.04 -21.80 11.95
C ASN A 120 8.96 -21.13 10.91
N GLU A 121 8.52 -20.07 10.26
CA GLU A 121 9.31 -19.25 9.36
C GLU A 121 9.37 -17.81 9.88
N TYR A 122 10.55 -17.18 9.80
CA TYR A 122 10.69 -15.77 10.07
C TYR A 122 10.34 -14.96 8.82
N ILE A 123 9.53 -13.94 9.00
CA ILE A 123 9.12 -13.02 7.95
C ILE A 123 9.54 -11.61 8.33
N LEU A 124 10.21 -10.94 7.42
CA LEU A 124 10.46 -9.50 7.49
C LEU A 124 9.46 -8.80 6.57
N ILE A 125 8.73 -7.83 7.12
CA ILE A 125 7.94 -6.85 6.35
C ILE A 125 8.59 -5.50 6.56
N MET A 126 8.71 -4.70 5.52
CA MET A 126 9.22 -3.33 5.60
C MET A 126 8.71 -2.47 4.45
N SER A 127 8.87 -1.17 4.58
CA SER A 127 8.46 -0.20 3.58
C SER A 127 9.68 0.61 3.11
N PRO A 128 10.47 0.10 2.16
CA PRO A 128 11.65 0.80 1.68
C PRO A 128 11.29 2.02 0.85
N GLU A 129 12.03 3.11 1.06
CA GLU A 129 12.01 4.27 0.17
C GLU A 129 12.91 4.00 -1.06
N HIS A 130 12.49 4.45 -2.24
CA HIS A 130 13.21 4.37 -3.50
C HIS A 130 13.62 2.94 -3.93
N LEU A 131 12.76 1.96 -3.68
CA LEU A 131 12.95 0.61 -4.19
C LEU A 131 12.87 0.61 -5.72
N ILE A 132 13.88 0.04 -6.36
CA ILE A 132 13.90 -0.18 -7.81
C ILE A 132 13.82 -1.69 -8.06
N SER A 133 12.78 -2.12 -8.76
CA SER A 133 12.61 -3.49 -9.22
C SER A 133 12.19 -3.49 -10.69
N ASP A 134 12.77 -4.36 -11.51
CA ASP A 134 12.51 -4.48 -12.94
C ASP A 134 12.60 -3.14 -13.71
N GLY A 135 13.50 -2.24 -13.27
CA GLY A 135 13.67 -0.91 -13.84
C GLY A 135 12.57 0.11 -13.46
N ASN A 136 11.60 -0.30 -12.64
CA ASN A 136 10.57 0.58 -12.11
C ASN A 136 10.96 1.09 -10.71
N ASN A 137 10.74 2.37 -10.47
CA ASN A 137 10.92 2.97 -9.15
C ASN A 137 9.61 2.85 -8.36
N TYR A 138 9.59 1.95 -7.39
CA TYR A 138 8.50 1.77 -6.44
C TYR A 138 8.75 2.64 -5.22
N THR A 139 8.65 3.93 -5.39
CA THR A 139 8.72 4.87 -4.26
C THR A 139 7.62 4.55 -3.28
N ASN A 140 7.96 4.24 -2.03
CA ASN A 140 7.00 4.01 -0.96
C ASN A 140 6.07 2.79 -1.20
N ASN A 141 6.62 1.64 -1.42
CA ASN A 141 5.87 0.37 -1.43
C ASN A 141 6.23 -0.46 -0.18
N THR A 142 5.36 -1.39 0.20
CA THR A 142 5.64 -2.36 1.26
C THR A 142 6.05 -3.68 0.64
N VAL A 143 7.13 -4.24 1.15
CA VAL A 143 7.69 -5.52 0.71
C VAL A 143 7.76 -6.51 1.87
N TYR A 144 7.90 -7.81 1.53
CA TYR A 144 8.17 -8.86 2.49
C TYR A 144 9.19 -9.86 1.95
N SER A 145 9.82 -10.59 2.86
CA SER A 145 10.64 -11.75 2.55
C SER A 145 10.56 -12.76 3.69
N ILE A 146 10.71 -14.04 3.36
CA ILE A 146 11.06 -15.08 4.33
C ILE A 146 12.56 -14.94 4.56
N VAL A 147 12.97 -14.91 5.83
CA VAL A 147 14.35 -14.63 6.20
C VAL A 147 14.91 -15.71 7.14
N GLY A 148 16.18 -16.01 7.01
CA GLY A 148 16.92 -16.68 8.06
C GLY A 148 17.19 -15.67 9.20
N PHE A 149 16.81 -16.00 10.43
CA PHE A 149 17.05 -15.14 11.59
C PHE A 149 17.47 -15.96 12.80
N ASP A 150 18.55 -15.56 13.43
CA ASP A 150 19.00 -16.13 14.69
C ASP A 150 18.69 -15.18 15.85
N GLU A 151 17.82 -15.62 16.74
CA GLU A 151 17.34 -14.80 17.86
C GLU A 151 18.46 -14.44 18.85
N GLU A 152 19.50 -15.24 19.00
CA GLU A 152 20.57 -14.98 19.98
C GLU A 152 21.58 -13.93 19.49
N SER A 153 21.98 -14.03 18.24
CA SER A 153 22.95 -13.11 17.61
C SER A 153 22.29 -11.92 16.92
N CYS A 154 21.00 -12.01 16.62
CA CYS A 154 20.28 -11.13 15.71
C CYS A 154 20.91 -11.11 14.31
N ASP A 155 21.54 -12.21 13.90
CA ASP A 155 21.97 -12.38 12.52
C ASP A 155 20.76 -12.63 11.62
N MET A 156 20.64 -11.84 10.59
CA MET A 156 19.56 -11.95 9.61
C MET A 156 20.12 -12.14 8.22
N LYS A 157 19.43 -12.92 7.40
CA LYS A 157 19.76 -13.16 6.01
C LYS A 157 18.51 -13.24 5.16
N ILE A 158 18.49 -12.50 4.07
CA ILE A 158 17.50 -12.61 3.01
C ILE A 158 18.14 -13.48 1.93
N ASP A 159 17.60 -14.69 1.71
CA ASP A 159 18.14 -15.62 0.74
C ASP A 159 17.59 -15.39 -0.67
N ASP A 160 16.34 -14.92 -0.78
CA ASP A 160 15.63 -14.64 -2.01
C ASP A 160 15.41 -13.13 -2.21
N GLU A 161 14.89 -12.74 -3.36
CA GLU A 161 14.46 -11.37 -3.60
C GLU A 161 13.27 -11.00 -2.72
N VAL A 162 13.19 -9.74 -2.30
CA VAL A 162 12.02 -9.23 -1.60
C VAL A 162 10.83 -9.17 -2.55
N MET A 163 9.67 -9.53 -2.05
CA MET A 163 8.42 -9.54 -2.80
C MET A 163 7.54 -8.35 -2.41
N ILE A 164 6.86 -7.75 -3.38
CA ILE A 164 5.87 -6.71 -3.12
C ILE A 164 4.70 -7.34 -2.37
N LEU A 165 4.29 -6.71 -1.26
CA LEU A 165 3.25 -7.24 -0.39
C LEU A 165 1.85 -7.13 -1.01
N ASP A 166 1.61 -6.10 -1.78
CA ASP A 166 0.31 -5.81 -2.39
C ASP A 166 0.49 -5.26 -3.81
N GLU A 167 -0.25 -5.81 -4.75
CA GLU A 167 -0.23 -5.38 -6.16
C GLU A 167 -0.79 -3.96 -6.38
N GLY A 168 -1.45 -3.39 -5.35
CA GLY A 168 -1.91 -1.99 -5.36
C GLY A 168 -0.78 -1.03 -5.03
N LEU A 169 -0.89 0.19 -5.55
CA LEU A 169 0.13 1.24 -5.37
C LEU A 169 0.02 1.98 -4.04
N ASP A 170 -1.04 1.74 -3.27
CA ASP A 170 -1.39 2.59 -2.14
C ASP A 170 -1.06 1.98 -0.78
N LEU A 171 -0.76 0.68 -0.69
CA LEU A 171 -0.43 0.06 0.58
C LEU A 171 0.97 0.43 1.04
N TYR A 172 1.07 0.98 2.26
CA TYR A 172 2.33 1.41 2.86
C TYR A 172 2.34 1.21 4.38
N ALA A 173 3.52 1.19 4.98
CA ALA A 173 3.72 1.18 6.43
C ALA A 173 2.94 0.08 7.15
N ALA A 174 2.90 -1.13 6.58
CA ALA A 174 2.19 -2.25 7.16
C ALA A 174 2.89 -2.74 8.44
N GLN A 175 2.08 -3.04 9.45
CA GLN A 175 2.53 -3.59 10.74
C GLN A 175 1.65 -4.78 11.13
N THR A 176 2.22 -5.69 11.90
CA THR A 176 1.50 -6.88 12.36
C THR A 176 1.40 -6.96 13.88
N ASN A 177 0.39 -7.67 14.34
CA ASN A 177 0.30 -8.09 15.73
C ASN A 177 -0.44 -9.42 15.83
N ILE A 178 -0.41 -10.06 16.99
CA ILE A 178 -1.15 -11.28 17.26
C ILE A 178 -2.53 -10.91 17.79
N ASP A 179 -3.59 -11.48 17.18
CA ASP A 179 -4.94 -11.33 17.66
C ASP A 179 -5.24 -12.25 18.87
N LYS A 180 -6.41 -12.10 19.46
CA LYS A 180 -6.85 -12.93 20.61
C LYS A 180 -7.00 -14.42 20.28
N TYR A 181 -6.94 -14.81 19.04
CA TYR A 181 -7.01 -16.20 18.57
C TYR A 181 -5.64 -16.79 18.21
N GLY A 182 -4.57 -15.99 18.38
CA GLY A 182 -3.21 -16.40 18.06
C GLY A 182 -2.82 -16.23 16.59
N ASN A 183 -3.66 -15.59 15.77
CA ASN A 183 -3.31 -15.33 14.39
C ASN A 183 -2.41 -14.10 14.26
N ARG A 184 -1.43 -14.15 13.38
CA ARG A 184 -0.66 -12.96 12.97
C ARG A 184 -1.50 -12.14 12.00
N ILE A 185 -1.85 -10.93 12.41
CA ILE A 185 -2.73 -10.02 11.66
C ILE A 185 -1.94 -8.81 11.22
N LEU A 186 -2.02 -8.50 9.94
CA LEU A 186 -1.42 -7.34 9.29
C LEU A 186 -2.48 -6.27 9.06
N ILE A 187 -2.12 -5.03 9.33
CA ILE A 187 -2.85 -3.83 8.93
C ILE A 187 -1.85 -2.86 8.32
N GLY A 188 -2.20 -2.24 7.21
CA GLY A 188 -1.37 -1.25 6.53
C GLY A 188 -2.15 0.05 6.28
N TRP A 189 -1.43 1.09 5.95
CA TRP A 189 -1.99 2.34 5.50
C TRP A 189 -2.24 2.28 3.99
N MET A 190 -3.48 2.48 3.58
CA MET A 190 -3.85 2.76 2.19
C MET A 190 -3.74 4.25 1.97
N ARG A 191 -2.68 4.67 1.30
CA ARG A 191 -2.52 6.05 0.87
C ARG A 191 -3.58 6.38 -0.18
N MET A 192 -4.02 7.60 -0.22
CA MET A 192 -4.94 8.06 -1.25
C MET A 192 -4.22 9.13 -2.08
N PRO A 193 -4.35 9.15 -3.41
CA PRO A 193 -3.68 10.14 -4.24
C PRO A 193 -4.18 11.56 -3.99
N SER A 194 -5.40 11.70 -3.46
CA SER A 194 -6.00 12.99 -3.14
C SER A 194 -6.94 12.88 -1.95
N LYS A 195 -7.06 13.96 -1.20
CA LYS A 195 -8.03 14.10 -0.12
C LYS A 195 -9.46 14.02 -0.69
N PRO A 196 -10.35 13.20 -0.11
CA PRO A 196 -11.77 13.22 -0.48
C PRO A 196 -12.36 14.61 -0.28
N SER A 197 -13.22 15.03 -1.21
CA SER A 197 -13.93 16.30 -1.07
C SER A 197 -14.80 16.28 0.20
N ASN A 198 -14.70 17.29 1.02
CA ASN A 198 -15.41 17.45 2.29
C ASN A 198 -14.88 16.67 3.49
N GLU A 199 -13.72 16.01 3.37
CA GLU A 199 -13.09 15.32 4.49
C GLU A 199 -11.86 16.09 5.01
N GLU A 200 -11.61 16.00 6.32
CA GLU A 200 -10.43 16.58 6.96
C GLU A 200 -9.22 15.65 6.99
N TRP A 201 -9.37 14.42 6.50
CA TRP A 201 -8.36 13.35 6.51
C TRP A 201 -8.05 12.83 5.12
N ILE A 202 -6.91 12.12 4.99
CA ILE A 202 -6.45 11.45 3.78
C ILE A 202 -5.89 10.08 4.14
N GLY A 203 -6.18 9.07 3.29
CA GLY A 203 -5.79 7.69 3.53
C GLY A 203 -6.78 6.93 4.41
N MET A 204 -6.63 5.62 4.47
CA MET A 204 -7.41 4.72 5.32
C MET A 204 -6.57 3.51 5.72
N MET A 205 -7.03 2.77 6.73
CA MET A 205 -6.43 1.49 7.08
C MET A 205 -6.97 0.38 6.17
N THR A 206 -6.14 -0.60 5.85
CA THR A 206 -6.59 -1.81 5.13
C THR A 206 -7.53 -2.64 5.99
N LEU A 207 -8.30 -3.52 5.36
CA LEU A 207 -8.89 -4.65 6.11
C LEU A 207 -7.75 -5.47 6.74
N PRO A 208 -7.96 -5.97 7.98
CA PRO A 208 -7.01 -6.89 8.60
C PRO A 208 -6.78 -8.13 7.73
N ARG A 209 -5.51 -8.54 7.60
CA ARG A 209 -5.11 -9.72 6.83
C ARG A 209 -4.40 -10.71 7.76
N LYS A 210 -4.87 -11.94 7.80
CA LYS A 210 -4.19 -13.05 8.47
C LYS A 210 -3.04 -13.52 7.60
N ILE A 211 -1.87 -13.66 8.20
CA ILE A 211 -0.67 -14.17 7.56
C ILE A 211 -0.53 -15.66 7.86
N THR A 212 -0.24 -16.46 6.85
CA THR A 212 0.13 -17.87 6.98
C THR A 212 1.25 -18.20 5.99
N VAL A 213 2.08 -19.18 6.33
CA VAL A 213 3.14 -19.70 5.44
C VAL A 213 2.85 -21.16 5.10
N ARG A 214 2.96 -21.48 3.82
CA ARG A 214 2.84 -22.87 3.33
C ARG A 214 3.83 -23.09 2.20
N LYS A 215 4.62 -24.13 2.28
CA LYS A 215 5.60 -24.49 1.24
C LYS A 215 6.51 -23.32 0.84
N ASN A 216 7.04 -22.62 1.81
CA ASN A 216 7.91 -21.46 1.63
C ASN A 216 7.24 -20.29 0.86
N GLN A 217 5.92 -20.14 0.99
CA GLN A 217 5.16 -19.04 0.41
C GLN A 217 4.28 -18.39 1.47
N VAL A 218 4.25 -17.08 1.47
CA VAL A 218 3.40 -16.28 2.37
C VAL A 218 2.05 -16.04 1.74
N TYR A 219 0.99 -16.26 2.52
CA TYR A 219 -0.39 -16.05 2.12
C TYR A 219 -1.05 -15.03 3.02
N PHE A 220 -1.83 -14.15 2.41
CA PHE A 220 -2.64 -13.15 3.09
C PHE A 220 -4.12 -13.46 2.85
N SER A 221 -4.86 -13.65 3.93
CA SER A 221 -6.30 -13.95 3.87
C SER A 221 -7.09 -13.06 4.84
N ILE A 222 -8.37 -12.91 4.60
CA ILE A 222 -9.26 -12.26 5.57
C ILE A 222 -9.41 -13.20 6.77
N PRO A 223 -9.28 -12.72 8.03
CA PRO A 223 -9.53 -13.53 9.22
C PRO A 223 -10.95 -14.10 9.23
N ASP A 224 -11.10 -15.35 9.68
CA ASP A 224 -12.38 -16.08 9.68
C ASP A 224 -13.50 -15.28 10.38
N TYR A 225 -13.20 -14.66 11.53
CA TYR A 225 -14.18 -13.87 12.28
C TYR A 225 -14.65 -12.58 11.57
N ILE A 226 -13.95 -12.14 10.53
CA ILE A 226 -14.38 -11.08 9.63
C ILE A 226 -15.16 -11.70 8.46
N ASP A 227 -14.63 -12.78 7.85
CA ASP A 227 -15.26 -13.46 6.70
C ASP A 227 -16.66 -13.96 7.05
N ASP A 228 -16.85 -14.50 8.25
CA ASP A 228 -18.14 -14.93 8.77
C ASP A 228 -19.22 -13.82 8.82
N LYS A 229 -18.83 -12.55 8.78
CA LYS A 229 -19.77 -11.41 8.70
C LYS A 229 -20.33 -11.21 7.30
N PHE A 230 -19.64 -11.74 6.29
CA PHE A 230 -20.09 -11.72 4.88
C PHE A 230 -20.95 -12.94 4.57
N ASN A 231 -22.08 -13.08 5.28
CA ASN A 231 -22.93 -14.27 5.24
C ASN A 231 -23.87 -14.36 4.04
N LYS A 232 -23.92 -13.34 3.18
CA LYS A 232 -24.68 -13.38 1.93
C LYS A 232 -23.75 -13.72 0.77
N LYS A 233 -23.80 -14.98 0.33
CA LYS A 233 -23.16 -15.39 -0.91
C LYS A 233 -24.00 -14.87 -2.08
N ILE A 234 -23.40 -14.04 -2.91
CA ILE A 234 -23.95 -13.73 -4.24
C ILE A 234 -23.34 -14.78 -5.17
N ASP A 235 -24.17 -15.66 -5.70
CA ASP A 235 -23.72 -16.60 -6.73
C ASP A 235 -23.49 -15.80 -8.02
N ILE A 236 -22.23 -15.62 -8.37
CA ILE A 236 -21.81 -14.95 -9.60
C ILE A 236 -21.53 -15.95 -10.72
N GLY A 237 -21.91 -17.22 -10.53
CA GLY A 237 -21.71 -18.30 -11.50
C GLY A 237 -20.32 -18.95 -11.42
N LYS A 238 -20.10 -19.95 -12.26
CA LYS A 238 -18.80 -20.62 -12.37
C LYS A 238 -17.83 -19.74 -13.14
N PHE A 239 -16.66 -19.49 -12.55
CA PHE A 239 -15.56 -18.85 -13.23
C PHE A 239 -14.68 -19.90 -13.92
N ASP A 240 -14.43 -19.72 -15.19
CA ASP A 240 -13.32 -20.37 -15.85
C ASP A 240 -12.07 -19.52 -15.62
N ILE A 241 -11.09 -20.07 -14.89
CA ILE A 241 -9.82 -19.37 -14.58
C ILE A 241 -9.08 -19.03 -15.87
N ASN A 242 -9.21 -19.84 -16.91
CA ASN A 242 -8.60 -19.61 -18.22
C ASN A 242 -9.41 -18.62 -19.07
N ASN A 243 -10.65 -18.37 -18.69
CA ASN A 243 -11.51 -17.38 -19.32
C ASN A 243 -12.25 -16.59 -18.23
N PRO A 244 -11.54 -15.72 -17.49
CA PRO A 244 -12.11 -15.01 -16.35
C PRO A 244 -13.37 -14.28 -16.77
N CYS A 245 -14.44 -14.48 -16.00
CA CYS A 245 -15.74 -13.90 -16.26
C CYS A 245 -15.65 -12.37 -16.31
N LYS A 246 -15.45 -11.85 -17.51
CA LYS A 246 -15.28 -10.44 -17.81
C LYS A 246 -16.51 -9.61 -17.46
N ILE A 247 -17.69 -10.26 -17.40
CA ILE A 247 -19.00 -9.58 -17.31
C ILE A 247 -19.25 -8.99 -15.92
N ASN A 248 -18.99 -9.73 -14.84
CA ASN A 248 -19.35 -9.27 -13.49
C ASN A 248 -18.40 -8.19 -12.95
N VAL A 249 -17.11 -8.32 -13.21
CA VAL A 249 -16.13 -7.27 -12.87
C VAL A 249 -16.41 -6.03 -13.72
N THR A 250 -16.71 -6.21 -15.01
CA THR A 250 -17.04 -5.13 -15.93
C THR A 250 -18.30 -4.39 -15.54
N LEU A 251 -19.35 -5.09 -15.09
CA LEU A 251 -20.59 -4.45 -14.66
C LEU A 251 -20.40 -3.59 -13.40
N LYS A 252 -19.72 -4.12 -12.37
CA LYS A 252 -19.40 -3.38 -11.15
C LYS A 252 -18.51 -2.17 -11.44
N SER A 253 -17.46 -2.36 -12.23
CA SER A 253 -16.58 -1.28 -12.66
C SER A 253 -17.30 -0.26 -13.54
N GLY A 254 -18.24 -0.69 -14.39
CA GLY A 254 -19.09 0.17 -15.20
C GLY A 254 -20.02 1.03 -14.34
N ILE A 255 -20.68 0.44 -13.34
CA ILE A 255 -21.53 1.16 -12.38
C ILE A 255 -20.70 2.18 -11.59
N SER A 256 -19.52 1.78 -11.09
CA SER A 256 -18.60 2.70 -10.40
C SER A 256 -18.21 3.87 -11.29
N ALA A 257 -17.87 3.61 -12.56
CA ALA A 257 -17.50 4.66 -13.51
C ALA A 257 -18.67 5.63 -13.80
N LEU A 258 -19.90 5.12 -13.90
CA LEU A 258 -21.10 5.96 -14.04
C LEU A 258 -21.31 6.88 -12.83
N LEU A 259 -20.94 6.41 -11.64
CA LEU A 259 -20.99 7.18 -10.40
C LEU A 259 -19.76 8.07 -10.19
N GLY A 260 -18.85 8.15 -11.16
CA GLY A 260 -17.69 9.04 -11.14
C GLY A 260 -16.39 8.41 -10.60
N ILE A 261 -16.42 7.14 -10.21
CA ILE A 261 -15.25 6.37 -9.76
C ILE A 261 -14.75 5.55 -10.96
N THR A 262 -13.81 6.12 -11.73
CA THR A 262 -13.40 5.60 -13.03
C THR A 262 -12.23 4.60 -12.97
N GLU A 263 -11.44 4.62 -11.91
CA GLU A 263 -10.22 3.85 -11.74
C GLU A 263 -10.44 2.33 -11.89
N PRO A 264 -11.44 1.70 -11.26
CA PRO A 264 -11.69 0.27 -11.43
C PRO A 264 -12.02 -0.12 -12.87
N ALA A 265 -12.69 0.77 -13.60
CA ALA A 265 -13.01 0.54 -15.01
C ALA A 265 -11.77 0.72 -15.90
N VAL A 266 -10.97 1.75 -15.66
CA VAL A 266 -9.77 2.04 -16.46
C VAL A 266 -8.70 0.98 -16.24
N PHE A 267 -8.27 0.77 -15.01
CA PHE A 267 -7.16 -0.12 -14.69
C PHE A 267 -7.57 -1.59 -14.61
N GLY A 268 -8.73 -1.88 -14.04
CA GLY A 268 -9.24 -3.25 -13.90
C GLY A 268 -9.72 -3.91 -15.19
N VAL A 269 -10.24 -3.13 -16.13
CA VAL A 269 -10.89 -3.64 -17.33
C VAL A 269 -10.30 -3.08 -18.62
N ASN A 270 -10.31 -1.75 -18.78
CA ASN A 270 -10.02 -1.13 -20.07
C ASN A 270 -8.57 -1.35 -20.52
N LEU A 271 -7.60 -1.15 -19.64
CA LEU A 271 -6.19 -1.36 -19.94
C LEU A 271 -5.87 -2.84 -20.19
N LYS A 272 -6.42 -3.75 -19.39
CA LYS A 272 -6.20 -5.20 -19.56
C LYS A 272 -6.75 -5.73 -20.89
N LEU A 273 -7.91 -5.24 -21.32
CA LEU A 273 -8.55 -5.68 -22.55
C LEU A 273 -8.11 -4.89 -23.79
N LYS A 274 -7.40 -3.77 -23.64
CA LYS A 274 -6.90 -2.86 -24.68
C LYS A 274 -8.00 -2.23 -25.55
N TYR A 275 -8.89 -3.01 -26.19
CA TYR A 275 -9.95 -2.50 -27.06
C TYR A 275 -10.95 -1.56 -26.37
N PRO A 276 -11.43 -1.84 -25.15
CA PRO A 276 -12.27 -0.89 -24.42
C PRO A 276 -11.56 0.41 -24.09
N PHE A 277 -10.25 0.37 -23.85
CA PHE A 277 -9.46 1.58 -23.63
C PHE A 277 -9.42 2.48 -24.87
N VAL A 278 -9.11 1.89 -26.02
CA VAL A 278 -9.11 2.63 -27.30
C VAL A 278 -10.52 3.13 -27.64
N GLY A 279 -11.55 2.31 -27.42
CA GLY A 279 -12.95 2.70 -27.59
C GLY A 279 -13.34 3.88 -26.70
N ALA A 280 -12.91 3.88 -25.44
CA ALA A 280 -13.14 4.98 -24.51
C ALA A 280 -12.45 6.29 -24.97
N LEU A 281 -11.22 6.21 -25.49
CA LEU A 281 -10.52 7.37 -26.06
C LEU A 281 -11.28 7.96 -27.25
N ILE A 282 -11.77 7.12 -28.17
CA ILE A 282 -12.56 7.55 -29.33
C ILE A 282 -13.87 8.20 -28.85
N GLY A 283 -14.59 7.56 -27.94
CA GLY A 283 -15.83 8.09 -27.38
C GLY A 283 -15.63 9.42 -26.68
N SER A 284 -14.58 9.55 -25.88
CA SER A 284 -14.23 10.79 -25.19
C SER A 284 -13.89 11.92 -26.19
N ALA A 285 -13.16 11.62 -27.24
CA ALA A 285 -12.84 12.60 -28.29
C ALA A 285 -14.10 13.15 -28.96
N VAL A 286 -15.02 12.25 -29.38
CA VAL A 286 -16.28 12.63 -30.02
C VAL A 286 -17.19 13.40 -29.06
N GLY A 287 -17.33 12.92 -27.83
CA GLY A 287 -18.13 13.60 -26.80
C GLY A 287 -17.59 14.99 -26.46
N SER A 288 -16.26 15.12 -26.29
CA SER A 288 -15.63 16.42 -26.04
C SER A 288 -15.78 17.39 -27.21
N ALA A 289 -15.70 16.90 -28.44
CA ALA A 289 -15.95 17.73 -29.63
C ALA A 289 -17.39 18.28 -29.65
N TYR A 290 -18.38 17.42 -29.33
CA TYR A 290 -19.78 17.84 -29.22
C TYR A 290 -19.98 18.85 -28.07
N ALA A 291 -19.42 18.56 -26.88
CA ALA A 291 -19.52 19.47 -25.73
C ALA A 291 -18.94 20.85 -26.04
N THR A 292 -17.80 20.89 -26.72
CA THR A 292 -17.14 22.14 -27.15
C THR A 292 -17.98 22.88 -28.16
N PHE A 293 -18.52 22.19 -29.18
CA PHE A 293 -19.41 22.78 -30.17
C PHE A 293 -20.67 23.38 -29.55
N MET A 294 -21.27 22.67 -28.58
CA MET A 294 -22.47 23.11 -27.87
C MET A 294 -22.15 24.09 -26.73
N LYS A 295 -20.88 24.46 -26.54
CA LYS A 295 -20.42 25.39 -25.48
C LYS A 295 -20.89 24.96 -24.09
N VAL A 296 -20.79 23.68 -23.78
CA VAL A 296 -21.10 23.14 -22.44
C VAL A 296 -20.07 23.70 -21.45
N LEU A 297 -20.55 24.42 -20.43
CA LEU A 297 -19.71 25.06 -19.44
C LEU A 297 -20.04 24.55 -18.05
N SER A 298 -19.00 24.25 -17.27
CA SER A 298 -19.10 23.95 -15.83
C SER A 298 -18.91 25.20 -14.99
N LEU A 299 -19.48 25.20 -13.79
CA LEU A 299 -19.32 26.25 -12.80
C LEU A 299 -18.07 26.03 -11.93
N SER A 300 -17.68 24.79 -11.77
CA SER A 300 -16.51 24.40 -10.97
C SER A 300 -15.97 23.04 -11.46
N GLN A 301 -14.82 22.63 -10.92
CA GLN A 301 -14.41 21.24 -11.00
C GLN A 301 -15.37 20.38 -10.19
N GLY A 302 -15.71 19.21 -10.70
CA GLY A 302 -16.67 18.31 -10.08
C GLY A 302 -16.43 16.85 -10.45
N PRO A 303 -17.22 15.94 -9.88
CA PRO A 303 -17.09 14.52 -10.13
C PRO A 303 -17.30 14.20 -11.62
N ALA A 304 -16.63 13.17 -12.10
CA ALA A 304 -16.87 12.62 -13.43
C ALA A 304 -18.21 11.87 -13.49
N GLY A 305 -18.65 11.53 -14.70
CA GLY A 305 -19.87 10.71 -14.90
C GLY A 305 -21.18 11.46 -14.60
N LEU A 306 -22.21 10.70 -14.23
CA LEU A 306 -23.56 11.25 -13.97
C LEU A 306 -23.58 12.34 -12.87
N PRO A 307 -22.87 12.19 -11.74
CA PRO A 307 -22.85 13.24 -10.73
C PRO A 307 -22.28 14.58 -11.22
N GLY A 308 -21.50 14.58 -12.28
CA GLY A 308 -20.93 15.78 -12.89
C GLY A 308 -21.99 16.80 -13.36
N VAL A 309 -23.23 16.38 -13.57
CA VAL A 309 -24.33 17.29 -13.97
C VAL A 309 -24.55 18.39 -12.94
N ILE A 310 -24.24 18.15 -11.65
CA ILE A 310 -24.47 19.11 -10.55
C ILE A 310 -23.61 20.38 -10.72
N VAL A 311 -22.43 20.25 -11.31
CA VAL A 311 -21.52 21.38 -11.51
C VAL A 311 -21.66 22.04 -12.89
N ILE A 312 -22.60 21.58 -13.72
CA ILE A 312 -22.86 22.15 -15.05
C ILE A 312 -23.83 23.33 -14.92
N ARG A 313 -23.59 24.39 -15.72
CA ARG A 313 -24.53 25.52 -15.79
C ARG A 313 -25.93 25.02 -16.16
N PRO A 314 -27.02 25.50 -15.50
CA PRO A 314 -28.38 25.01 -15.76
C PRO A 314 -28.76 25.01 -17.24
N LYS A 315 -28.35 26.05 -17.99
CA LYS A 315 -28.60 26.15 -19.44
C LYS A 315 -27.87 25.08 -20.29
N SER A 316 -26.83 24.44 -19.76
CA SER A 316 -26.01 23.45 -20.45
C SER A 316 -26.23 22.02 -19.94
N MET A 317 -27.10 21.80 -18.97
CA MET A 317 -27.31 20.46 -18.38
C MET A 317 -27.83 19.45 -19.39
N VAL A 318 -28.78 19.83 -20.25
CA VAL A 318 -29.32 18.94 -21.28
C VAL A 318 -28.21 18.56 -22.28
N GLN A 319 -27.42 19.54 -22.75
CA GLN A 319 -26.31 19.30 -23.65
C GLN A 319 -25.23 18.43 -23.02
N TYR A 320 -24.98 18.58 -21.70
CA TYR A 320 -24.08 17.71 -20.96
C TYR A 320 -24.58 16.27 -20.94
N MET A 321 -25.86 16.04 -20.65
CA MET A 321 -26.45 14.70 -20.68
C MET A 321 -26.38 14.08 -22.08
N VAL A 322 -26.65 14.87 -23.12
CA VAL A 322 -26.49 14.41 -24.51
C VAL A 322 -25.03 14.07 -24.81
N THR A 323 -24.06 14.87 -24.33
CA THR A 323 -22.62 14.58 -24.44
C THR A 323 -22.29 13.22 -23.84
N MET A 324 -22.81 12.91 -22.65
CA MET A 324 -22.56 11.63 -22.00
C MET A 324 -23.12 10.45 -22.81
N VAL A 325 -24.33 10.59 -23.33
CA VAL A 325 -24.94 9.57 -24.20
C VAL A 325 -24.12 9.36 -25.49
N ILE A 326 -23.71 10.42 -26.15
CA ILE A 326 -22.85 10.35 -27.34
C ILE A 326 -21.52 9.66 -27.01
N THR A 327 -20.86 10.07 -25.93
CA THR A 327 -19.60 9.45 -25.47
C THR A 327 -19.77 7.96 -25.24
N PHE A 328 -20.80 7.57 -24.48
CA PHE A 328 -21.07 6.18 -24.14
C PHE A 328 -21.37 5.33 -25.39
N VAL A 329 -22.27 5.78 -26.25
CA VAL A 329 -22.64 5.06 -27.47
C VAL A 329 -21.44 4.91 -28.39
N THR A 330 -20.70 5.99 -28.62
CA THR A 330 -19.51 5.98 -29.50
C THR A 330 -18.41 5.07 -28.96
N ALA A 331 -18.13 5.14 -27.66
CA ALA A 331 -17.14 4.26 -27.02
C ALA A 331 -17.55 2.77 -27.13
N THR A 332 -18.83 2.47 -26.91
CA THR A 332 -19.36 1.10 -27.02
C THR A 332 -19.25 0.57 -28.43
N VAL A 333 -19.70 1.33 -29.44
CA VAL A 333 -19.63 0.93 -30.84
C VAL A 333 -18.17 0.76 -31.30
N ALA A 334 -17.29 1.71 -30.95
CA ALA A 334 -15.87 1.60 -31.26
C ALA A 334 -15.23 0.36 -30.62
N THR A 335 -15.55 0.07 -29.37
CA THR A 335 -15.04 -1.13 -28.66
C THR A 335 -15.50 -2.41 -29.37
N ILE A 336 -16.78 -2.52 -29.72
CA ILE A 336 -17.33 -3.69 -30.44
C ILE A 336 -16.66 -3.87 -31.79
N LEU A 337 -16.50 -2.80 -32.56
CA LEU A 337 -15.86 -2.86 -33.86
C LEU A 337 -14.39 -3.29 -33.75
N LEU A 338 -13.64 -2.70 -32.83
CA LEU A 338 -12.23 -3.06 -32.59
C LEU A 338 -12.12 -4.52 -32.17
N TYR A 339 -12.95 -4.95 -31.24
CA TYR A 339 -12.98 -6.33 -30.76
C TYR A 339 -13.27 -7.32 -31.91
N THR A 340 -14.28 -7.03 -32.74
CA THR A 340 -14.68 -7.91 -33.85
C THR A 340 -13.62 -8.00 -34.93
N VAL A 341 -12.98 -6.88 -35.26
CA VAL A 341 -11.95 -6.85 -36.31
C VAL A 341 -10.67 -7.56 -35.86
N PHE A 342 -10.22 -7.33 -34.64
CA PHE A 342 -8.93 -7.85 -34.17
C PHE A 342 -9.02 -9.30 -33.68
N GLN A 343 -10.11 -9.72 -33.05
CA GLN A 343 -10.30 -11.11 -32.63
C GLN A 343 -10.46 -12.06 -33.84
N LYS A 344 -11.05 -11.57 -34.93
CA LYS A 344 -11.12 -12.33 -36.20
C LYS A 344 -9.74 -12.56 -36.82
N LYS A 345 -8.79 -11.67 -36.55
CA LYS A 345 -7.41 -11.76 -37.04
C LYS A 345 -6.57 -12.74 -36.23
N GLU A 346 -6.75 -12.81 -34.90
CA GLU A 346 -6.08 -13.79 -34.03
C GLU A 346 -6.55 -15.23 -34.31
N ASN A 347 -7.84 -15.42 -34.57
CA ASN A 347 -8.40 -16.76 -34.88
C ASN A 347 -8.09 -17.23 -36.31
N SER A 348 -7.56 -16.37 -37.19
CA SER A 348 -7.13 -16.73 -38.55
C SER A 348 -5.64 -16.99 -38.69
N THR A 349 -4.88 -16.81 -37.60
CA THR A 349 -3.42 -16.99 -37.56
C THR A 349 -3.01 -18.21 -36.71
N ASN A 350 -3.97 -18.88 -36.07
CA ASN A 350 -3.85 -20.22 -35.47
C ASN A 350 -4.60 -21.25 -36.33
#